data_e134a3db3decb73447c062861bc29660
#
_entry.id   e134a3db3decb73447c062861bc29660
#
_cell.length_a   1.000
_cell.length_b   1.000
_cell.length_c   1.000
_cell.angle_alpha   90.00
_cell.angle_beta   90.00
_cell.angle_gamma   90.00
#
_symmetry.space_group_name_H-M   'P 1'
#
loop_
_entity.id
_entity.type
_entity.pdbx_description
1 polymer ?
#
loop_
_entity_poly.entity_id
_entity_poly.type
_entity_poly.pdbx_seq_one_letter_code
_entity_poly.pdbx_strand_id
1 'polypeptide(L)'
;FLSKHGVDIIKVGIGPGSICTTRLVAGIGVPQLSAIINVKKGIGNGKTTLIADGGIKYSGDFAKAIAAGASCVMVGSLLAGTDEAPGEVLYYQGRSVKNYRGMGSVGAMARGSADRYFQKEVEADKLIPEGIEGHVPYKGPVGKVLHQLLGGLKAAMGYTGNQTIDSMRKNCSF
;
A
#
# COMPACT_ATOMS: atom_id res chain seq x y z
N PHE A 1 20.17 -7.51 6.45
CA PHE A 1 21.00 -7.78 5.27
C PHE A 1 21.05 -6.55 4.35
N LEU A 2 19.98 -6.17 3.67
CA LEU A 2 19.96 -5.08 2.68
C LEU A 2 20.54 -3.75 3.20
N SER A 3 20.16 -3.31 4.38
CA SER A 3 20.67 -2.07 4.99
C SER A 3 22.21 -2.09 5.18
N LYS A 4 22.77 -3.26 5.51
CA LYS A 4 24.24 -3.44 5.66
C LYS A 4 24.99 -3.39 4.33
N HIS A 5 24.28 -3.56 3.19
CA HIS A 5 24.83 -3.50 1.84
C HIS A 5 24.59 -2.17 1.13
N GLY A 6 24.24 -1.12 1.88
CA GLY A 6 24.14 0.25 1.37
C GLY A 6 22.87 0.58 0.63
N VAL A 7 21.77 -0.18 0.85
CA VAL A 7 20.47 0.15 0.26
C VAL A 7 19.90 1.39 0.95
N ASP A 8 19.53 2.40 0.18
CA ASP A 8 18.97 3.66 0.68
C ASP A 8 17.53 3.52 1.18
N ILE A 9 16.71 2.72 0.47
CA ILE A 9 15.29 2.58 0.75
C ILE A 9 14.88 1.12 0.74
N ILE A 10 14.11 0.70 1.74
CA ILE A 10 13.45 -0.61 1.79
C ILE A 10 11.94 -0.41 1.74
N LYS A 11 11.27 -0.97 0.72
CA LYS A 11 9.82 -0.99 0.61
C LYS A 11 9.28 -2.30 1.19
N VAL A 12 8.36 -2.17 2.16
CA VAL A 12 7.80 -3.30 2.93
C VAL A 12 6.34 -3.51 2.58
N GLY A 13 6.03 -4.71 2.10
CA GLY A 13 4.65 -5.12 1.79
C GLY A 13 4.60 -6.15 0.66
N ILE A 14 4.32 -7.42 1.02
CA ILE A 14 4.03 -8.49 0.06
C ILE A 14 2.57 -8.88 0.21
N GLY A 15 1.78 -8.57 -0.81
CA GLY A 15 0.37 -8.94 -0.91
C GLY A 15 -0.64 -8.24 0.01
N PRO A 16 -0.38 -7.09 0.69
CA PRO A 16 -1.39 -6.45 1.54
C PRO A 16 -2.35 -5.55 0.76
N GLY A 17 -2.11 -5.29 -0.53
CA GLY A 17 -2.95 -4.42 -1.36
C GLY A 17 -4.37 -4.95 -1.53
N SER A 18 -5.36 -4.06 -1.68
CA SER A 18 -6.79 -4.41 -1.77
C SER A 18 -7.14 -5.22 -3.01
N ILE A 19 -6.32 -5.11 -4.08
CA ILE A 19 -6.51 -5.83 -5.35
C ILE A 19 -5.57 -7.03 -5.48
N CYS A 20 -4.76 -7.31 -4.46
CA CYS A 20 -3.81 -8.41 -4.45
C CYS A 20 -4.43 -9.65 -3.81
N THR A 21 -4.30 -10.81 -4.46
CA THR A 21 -4.74 -12.10 -3.94
C THR A 21 -3.58 -13.08 -3.70
N THR A 22 -2.33 -12.62 -3.80
CA THR A 22 -1.14 -13.46 -3.56
C THR A 22 -1.20 -14.21 -2.23
N ARG A 23 -1.65 -13.57 -1.15
CA ARG A 23 -1.78 -14.19 0.17
C ARG A 23 -2.81 -15.32 0.19
N LEU A 24 -3.86 -15.23 -0.62
CA LEU A 24 -4.90 -16.25 -0.74
C LEU A 24 -4.45 -17.39 -1.66
N VAL A 25 -3.84 -17.06 -2.79
CA VAL A 25 -3.44 -18.02 -3.83
C VAL A 25 -2.19 -18.79 -3.41
N ALA A 26 -1.16 -18.10 -2.91
CA ALA A 26 0.12 -18.70 -2.54
C ALA A 26 0.24 -19.04 -1.05
N GLY A 27 -0.68 -18.59 -0.21
CA GLY A 27 -0.66 -18.85 1.24
C GLY A 27 0.50 -18.18 1.98
N ILE A 28 1.11 -17.14 1.39
CA ILE A 28 2.25 -16.41 1.97
C ILE A 28 1.84 -15.03 2.45
N GLY A 29 2.60 -14.50 3.40
CA GLY A 29 2.45 -13.11 3.86
C GLY A 29 2.74 -12.97 5.35
N VAL A 30 3.02 -11.73 5.73
CA VAL A 30 3.18 -11.31 7.13
C VAL A 30 2.18 -10.18 7.39
N PRO A 31 1.50 -10.12 8.55
CA PRO A 31 0.67 -8.97 8.91
C PRO A 31 1.45 -7.67 8.74
N GLN A 32 0.86 -6.70 8.02
CA GLN A 32 1.63 -5.55 7.51
C GLN A 32 2.28 -4.73 8.61
N LEU A 33 1.58 -4.47 9.71
CA LEU A 33 2.14 -3.72 10.83
C LEU A 33 3.34 -4.45 11.46
N SER A 34 3.23 -5.76 11.65
CA SER A 34 4.33 -6.61 12.15
C SER A 34 5.53 -6.59 11.20
N ALA A 35 5.29 -6.63 9.88
CA ALA A 35 6.34 -6.54 8.88
C ALA A 35 7.10 -5.20 8.98
N ILE A 36 6.38 -4.07 9.11
CA ILE A 36 6.98 -2.74 9.27
C ILE A 36 7.85 -2.70 10.54
N ILE A 37 7.31 -3.14 11.68
CA ILE A 37 8.03 -3.15 12.96
C ILE A 37 9.30 -4.00 12.87
N ASN A 38 9.20 -5.21 12.30
CA ASN A 38 10.33 -6.13 12.19
C ASN A 38 11.43 -5.56 11.27
N VAL A 39 11.05 -4.99 10.12
CA VAL A 39 12.03 -4.36 9.22
C VAL A 39 12.66 -3.13 9.87
N LYS A 40 11.88 -2.29 10.57
CA LYS A 40 12.43 -1.15 11.31
C LYS A 40 13.42 -1.57 12.39
N LYS A 41 13.13 -2.63 13.13
CA LYS A 41 14.07 -3.23 14.08
C LYS A 41 15.36 -3.70 13.39
N GLY A 42 15.22 -4.35 12.23
CA GLY A 42 16.36 -4.83 11.43
C GLY A 42 17.23 -3.70 10.85
N ILE A 43 16.66 -2.55 10.52
CA ILE A 43 17.39 -1.34 10.09
C ILE A 43 18.14 -0.72 11.29
N GLY A 44 17.54 -0.76 12.48
CA GLY A 44 18.09 -0.14 13.69
C GLY A 44 18.31 1.36 13.52
N ASN A 45 19.51 1.83 13.86
CA ASN A 45 19.94 3.23 13.73
C ASN A 45 20.57 3.54 12.36
N GLY A 46 20.47 2.63 11.38
CA GLY A 46 20.96 2.83 10.02
C GLY A 46 20.22 3.97 9.30
N LYS A 47 20.86 4.50 8.24
CA LYS A 47 20.31 5.59 7.41
C LYS A 47 19.22 5.13 6.42
N THR A 48 19.04 3.82 6.27
CA THR A 48 18.06 3.24 5.33
C THR A 48 16.63 3.68 5.67
N THR A 49 15.93 4.20 4.69
CA THR A 49 14.55 4.68 4.80
C THR A 49 13.56 3.55 4.57
N LEU A 50 12.41 3.56 5.26
CA LEU A 50 11.38 2.55 5.11
C LEU A 50 10.11 3.14 4.48
N ILE A 51 9.62 2.48 3.41
CA ILE A 51 8.31 2.75 2.81
C ILE A 51 7.36 1.61 3.21
N ALA A 52 6.23 1.94 3.84
CA ALA A 52 5.16 0.97 4.07
C ALA A 52 4.23 0.91 2.85
N ASP A 53 4.23 -0.24 2.15
CA ASP A 53 3.49 -0.43 0.90
C ASP A 53 2.31 -1.37 1.10
N GLY A 54 1.11 -0.82 0.91
CA GLY A 54 -0.14 -1.54 0.90
C GLY A 54 -0.80 -1.76 2.28
N GLY A 55 -2.05 -2.20 2.24
CA GLY A 55 -2.86 -2.46 3.45
C GLY A 55 -3.44 -1.21 4.12
N ILE A 56 -3.22 -0.01 3.58
CA ILE A 56 -3.74 1.24 4.11
C ILE A 56 -5.10 1.53 3.49
N LYS A 57 -6.14 1.42 4.30
CA LYS A 57 -7.53 1.68 3.91
C LYS A 57 -8.07 2.97 4.54
N TYR A 58 -7.56 3.34 5.70
CA TYR A 58 -8.00 4.46 6.51
C TYR A 58 -6.82 5.31 6.97
N SER A 59 -7.10 6.54 7.38
CA SER A 59 -6.09 7.44 7.96
C SER A 59 -5.44 6.87 9.23
N GLY A 60 -6.17 6.07 10.02
CA GLY A 60 -5.61 5.36 11.17
C GLY A 60 -4.54 4.33 10.79
N ASP A 61 -4.69 3.65 9.64
CA ASP A 61 -3.66 2.72 9.15
C ASP A 61 -2.39 3.48 8.73
N PHE A 62 -2.56 4.64 8.09
CA PHE A 62 -1.46 5.55 7.78
C PHE A 62 -0.73 5.99 9.05
N ALA A 63 -1.45 6.46 10.07
CA ALA A 63 -0.87 6.88 11.33
C ALA A 63 -0.10 5.73 12.02
N LYS A 64 -0.66 4.51 12.04
CA LYS A 64 0.01 3.31 12.59
C LYS A 64 1.28 2.98 11.83
N ALA A 65 1.28 3.03 10.51
CA ALA A 65 2.47 2.76 9.69
C ALA A 65 3.61 3.76 10.00
N ILE A 66 3.28 5.04 10.14
CA ILE A 66 4.26 6.10 10.50
C ILE A 66 4.79 5.88 11.93
N ALA A 67 3.91 5.62 12.90
CA ALA A 67 4.30 5.35 14.28
C ALA A 67 5.21 4.10 14.40
N ALA A 68 4.94 3.07 13.60
CA ALA A 68 5.74 1.85 13.53
C ALA A 68 7.13 2.04 12.88
N GLY A 69 7.42 3.24 12.35
CA GLY A 69 8.74 3.60 11.85
C GLY A 69 8.84 3.78 10.33
N ALA A 70 7.73 3.75 9.60
CA ALA A 70 7.76 4.11 8.18
C ALA A 70 8.06 5.61 8.00
N SER A 71 8.88 5.93 7.01
CA SER A 71 9.16 7.33 6.63
C SER A 71 8.10 7.87 5.68
N CYS A 72 7.57 7.01 4.81
CA CYS A 72 6.43 7.30 3.96
C CYS A 72 5.61 6.03 3.72
N VAL A 73 4.45 6.19 3.09
CA VAL A 73 3.55 5.11 2.75
C VAL A 73 3.29 5.09 1.25
N MET A 74 3.07 3.90 0.72
CA MET A 74 2.58 3.71 -0.65
C MET A 74 1.13 3.24 -0.58
N VAL A 75 0.25 3.94 -1.29
CA VAL A 75 -1.19 3.67 -1.32
C VAL A 75 -1.66 3.50 -2.76
N GLY A 76 -2.54 2.54 -2.99
CA GLY A 76 -3.14 2.28 -4.30
C GLY A 76 -4.60 2.70 -4.34
N SER A 77 -5.49 1.88 -3.81
CA SER A 77 -6.96 2.06 -3.89
C SER A 77 -7.48 3.39 -3.33
N LEU A 78 -6.78 3.96 -2.34
CA LEU A 78 -7.15 5.27 -1.80
C LEU A 78 -7.05 6.39 -2.84
N LEU A 79 -6.06 6.31 -3.74
CA LEU A 79 -5.82 7.30 -4.78
C LEU A 79 -6.37 6.88 -6.15
N ALA A 80 -6.65 5.60 -6.37
CA ALA A 80 -7.09 5.09 -7.68
C ALA A 80 -8.40 5.72 -8.19
N GLY A 81 -9.26 6.21 -7.29
CA GLY A 81 -10.51 6.89 -7.64
C GLY A 81 -10.40 8.42 -7.77
N THR A 82 -9.21 9.00 -7.72
CA THR A 82 -9.03 10.47 -7.81
C THR A 82 -8.97 10.94 -9.27
N ASP A 83 -9.13 12.26 -9.46
CA ASP A 83 -9.05 12.89 -10.79
C ASP A 83 -7.69 12.64 -11.45
N GLU A 84 -6.62 12.71 -10.66
CA GLU A 84 -5.24 12.60 -11.13
C GLU A 84 -4.81 11.16 -11.43
N ALA A 85 -5.57 10.16 -10.93
CA ALA A 85 -5.34 8.77 -11.31
C ALA A 85 -5.79 8.51 -12.75
N PRO A 86 -5.08 7.65 -13.51
CA PRO A 86 -5.48 7.33 -14.88
C PRO A 86 -6.83 6.62 -14.96
N GLY A 87 -7.45 6.67 -16.13
CA GLY A 87 -8.75 6.04 -16.42
C GLY A 87 -9.92 6.99 -16.29
N GLU A 88 -10.99 6.66 -17.00
CA GLU A 88 -12.20 7.46 -17.08
C GLU A 88 -13.11 7.23 -15.87
N VAL A 89 -13.93 8.23 -15.56
CA VAL A 89 -15.02 8.11 -14.59
C VAL A 89 -16.19 7.42 -15.29
N LEU A 90 -16.62 6.31 -14.74
CA LEU A 90 -17.76 5.51 -15.23
C LEU A 90 -18.94 5.63 -14.27
N TYR A 91 -20.14 5.47 -14.80
CA TYR A 91 -21.35 5.37 -13.98
C TYR A 91 -21.78 3.90 -13.88
N TYR A 92 -21.70 3.33 -12.69
CA TYR A 92 -21.99 1.93 -12.45
C TYR A 92 -22.86 1.76 -11.19
N GLN A 93 -23.98 1.06 -11.31
CA GLN A 93 -24.93 0.81 -10.22
C GLN A 93 -25.30 2.09 -9.42
N GLY A 94 -25.59 3.18 -10.13
CA GLY A 94 -25.99 4.44 -9.49
C GLY A 94 -24.86 5.26 -8.87
N ARG A 95 -23.60 4.92 -9.13
CA ARG A 95 -22.43 5.60 -8.55
C ARG A 95 -21.34 5.88 -9.59
N SER A 96 -20.63 6.98 -9.41
CA SER A 96 -19.43 7.27 -10.18
C SER A 96 -18.26 6.45 -9.65
N VAL A 97 -17.58 5.73 -10.54
CA VAL A 97 -16.47 4.82 -10.21
C VAL A 97 -15.34 4.99 -11.22
N LYS A 98 -14.15 4.48 -10.88
CA LYS A 98 -13.04 4.28 -11.81
C LYS A 98 -12.63 2.81 -11.80
N ASN A 99 -12.15 2.32 -12.93
CA ASN A 99 -11.57 0.99 -13.03
C ASN A 99 -10.26 0.92 -12.24
N TYR A 100 -10.08 -0.15 -11.50
CA TYR A 100 -8.87 -0.43 -10.76
C TYR A 100 -8.55 -1.92 -10.79
N ARG A 101 -7.29 -2.27 -11.09
CA ARG A 101 -6.87 -3.67 -11.20
C ARG A 101 -5.50 -3.90 -10.60
N GLY A 102 -5.28 -5.14 -10.13
CA GLY A 102 -3.99 -5.60 -9.67
C GLY A 102 -3.06 -5.94 -10.83
N MET A 103 -1.77 -5.78 -10.61
CA MET A 103 -0.73 -6.19 -11.56
C MET A 103 -0.76 -7.69 -11.85
N GLY A 104 -1.21 -8.52 -10.91
CA GLY A 104 -1.41 -9.96 -11.04
C GLY A 104 -2.79 -10.37 -11.52
N SER A 105 -3.64 -9.45 -11.99
CA SER A 105 -4.90 -9.79 -12.64
C SER A 105 -4.66 -10.37 -14.04
N VAL A 106 -5.59 -11.19 -14.53
CA VAL A 106 -5.50 -11.80 -15.87
C VAL A 106 -5.29 -10.73 -16.94
N GLY A 107 -6.08 -9.66 -16.92
CA GLY A 107 -5.97 -8.59 -17.90
C GLY A 107 -4.68 -7.75 -17.79
N ALA A 108 -4.06 -7.66 -16.61
CA ALA A 108 -2.77 -7.01 -16.47
C ALA A 108 -1.63 -7.94 -16.96
N MET A 109 -1.69 -9.22 -16.61
CA MET A 109 -0.69 -10.20 -17.04
C MET A 109 -0.68 -10.40 -18.55
N ALA A 110 -1.84 -10.43 -19.18
CA ALA A 110 -1.95 -10.48 -20.64
C ALA A 110 -1.36 -9.26 -21.36
N ARG A 111 -1.18 -8.14 -20.66
CA ARG A 111 -0.57 -6.90 -21.17
C ARG A 111 0.89 -6.70 -20.78
N GLY A 112 1.55 -7.73 -20.23
CA GLY A 112 2.99 -7.75 -20.00
C GLY A 112 3.47 -7.81 -18.55
N SER A 113 2.57 -7.87 -17.54
CA SER A 113 2.99 -8.00 -16.15
C SER A 113 3.20 -9.44 -15.65
N ALA A 114 3.06 -10.43 -16.52
CA ALA A 114 3.19 -11.85 -16.18
C ALA A 114 4.60 -12.24 -15.70
N ASP A 115 5.65 -11.56 -16.16
CA ASP A 115 7.03 -11.74 -15.74
C ASP A 115 7.22 -11.51 -14.24
N ARG A 116 6.51 -10.54 -13.67
CA ARG A 116 6.50 -10.21 -12.24
C ARG A 116 6.02 -11.36 -11.36
N TYR A 117 5.23 -12.27 -11.93
CA TYR A 117 4.62 -13.42 -11.25
C TYR A 117 5.22 -14.75 -11.73
N PHE A 118 6.42 -14.72 -12.34
CA PHE A 118 7.11 -15.90 -12.89
C PHE A 118 6.29 -16.68 -13.93
N GLN A 119 5.39 -16.00 -14.63
CA GLN A 119 4.46 -16.60 -15.59
C GLN A 119 4.62 -16.05 -17.01
N LYS A 120 5.78 -15.49 -17.34
CA LYS A 120 6.04 -14.85 -18.65
C LYS A 120 5.83 -15.79 -19.84
N GLU A 121 6.16 -17.07 -19.67
CA GLU A 121 6.10 -18.10 -20.71
C GLU A 121 4.84 -18.97 -20.62
N VAL A 122 3.91 -18.61 -19.71
CA VAL A 122 2.65 -19.34 -19.51
C VAL A 122 1.62 -18.84 -20.50
N GLU A 123 0.92 -19.77 -21.18
CA GLU A 123 -0.19 -19.46 -22.08
C GLU A 123 -1.31 -18.75 -21.32
N ALA A 124 -2.02 -17.83 -22.00
CA ALA A 124 -2.97 -16.92 -21.36
C ALA A 124 -4.10 -17.63 -20.60
N ASP A 125 -4.54 -18.79 -21.09
CA ASP A 125 -5.58 -19.63 -20.49
C ASP A 125 -5.12 -20.46 -19.29
N LYS A 126 -3.81 -20.54 -19.09
CA LYS A 126 -3.17 -21.26 -17.95
C LYS A 126 -2.62 -20.33 -16.89
N LEU A 127 -2.76 -19.01 -17.05
CA LEU A 127 -2.31 -18.05 -16.06
C LEU A 127 -3.04 -18.24 -14.72
N ILE A 128 -2.28 -18.22 -13.62
CA ILE A 128 -2.82 -18.23 -12.25
C ILE A 128 -2.84 -16.79 -11.74
N PRO A 129 -4.01 -16.14 -11.62
CA PRO A 129 -4.09 -14.76 -11.20
C PRO A 129 -3.79 -14.60 -9.69
N GLU A 130 -2.99 -13.60 -9.38
CA GLU A 130 -2.69 -13.15 -8.01
C GLU A 130 -3.23 -11.73 -7.77
N GLY A 131 -4.20 -11.30 -8.54
CA GLY A 131 -4.85 -10.00 -8.43
C GLY A 131 -6.24 -10.00 -9.05
N ILE A 132 -7.06 -9.05 -8.63
CA ILE A 132 -8.43 -8.86 -9.11
C ILE A 132 -8.54 -7.61 -9.97
N GLU A 133 -9.61 -7.55 -10.75
CA GLU A 133 -10.08 -6.35 -11.45
C GLU A 133 -11.42 -5.93 -10.87
N GLY A 134 -11.64 -4.64 -10.72
CA GLY A 134 -12.88 -4.12 -10.16
C GLY A 134 -12.98 -2.61 -10.26
N HIS A 135 -13.87 -2.06 -9.47
CA HIS A 135 -14.14 -0.63 -9.43
C HIS A 135 -13.80 -0.04 -8.06
N VAL A 136 -13.31 1.20 -8.06
CA VAL A 136 -13.18 2.02 -6.86
C VAL A 136 -14.10 3.23 -6.97
N PRO A 137 -14.67 3.70 -5.86
CA PRO A 137 -15.46 4.93 -5.87
C PRO A 137 -14.66 6.12 -6.40
N TYR A 138 -15.28 6.92 -7.25
CA TYR A 138 -14.72 8.21 -7.64
C TYR A 138 -14.71 9.16 -6.45
N LYS A 139 -13.62 9.89 -6.26
CA LYS A 139 -13.36 10.70 -5.05
C LYS A 139 -13.10 12.19 -5.34
N GLY A 140 -13.08 12.57 -6.63
CA GLY A 140 -12.65 13.92 -7.02
C GLY A 140 -11.15 14.14 -6.84
N PRO A 141 -10.70 15.37 -6.63
CA PRO A 141 -9.28 15.71 -6.61
C PRO A 141 -8.53 15.07 -5.44
N VAL A 142 -7.29 14.65 -5.68
CA VAL A 142 -6.39 13.98 -4.71
C VAL A 142 -6.21 14.78 -3.43
N GLY A 143 -6.24 16.11 -3.51
CA GLY A 143 -6.10 16.99 -2.35
C GLY A 143 -7.10 16.69 -1.23
N LYS A 144 -8.34 16.29 -1.56
CA LYS A 144 -9.35 15.88 -0.57
C LYS A 144 -8.93 14.61 0.18
N VAL A 145 -8.39 13.63 -0.54
CA VAL A 145 -7.94 12.36 0.07
C VAL A 145 -6.72 12.62 0.95
N LEU A 146 -5.76 13.40 0.49
CA LEU A 146 -4.57 13.75 1.27
C LEU A 146 -4.93 14.54 2.53
N HIS A 147 -5.88 15.47 2.44
CA HIS A 147 -6.37 16.22 3.60
C HIS A 147 -6.93 15.29 4.68
N GLN A 148 -7.72 14.29 4.30
CA GLN A 148 -8.27 13.29 5.24
C GLN A 148 -7.17 12.43 5.87
N LEU A 149 -6.19 11.98 5.10
CA LEU A 149 -5.07 11.18 5.61
C LEU A 149 -4.22 11.98 6.60
N LEU A 150 -3.87 13.21 6.26
CA LEU A 150 -3.09 14.10 7.14
C LEU A 150 -3.88 14.51 8.38
N GLY A 151 -5.17 14.75 8.24
CA GLY A 151 -6.06 15.02 9.37
C GLY A 151 -6.09 13.87 10.38
N GLY A 152 -6.20 12.62 9.89
CA GLY A 152 -6.13 11.44 10.75
C GLY A 152 -4.79 11.25 11.43
N LEU A 153 -3.67 11.54 10.75
CA LEU A 153 -2.35 11.51 11.36
C LEU A 153 -2.23 12.56 12.48
N LYS A 154 -2.67 13.80 12.22
CA LYS A 154 -2.67 14.87 13.24
C LYS A 154 -3.53 14.50 14.45
N ALA A 155 -4.72 13.91 14.22
CA ALA A 155 -5.59 13.43 15.29
C ALA A 155 -4.88 12.34 16.12
N ALA A 156 -4.23 11.36 15.48
CA ALA A 156 -3.47 10.32 16.17
C ALA A 156 -2.33 10.90 17.01
N MET A 157 -1.60 11.88 16.49
CA MET A 157 -0.55 12.60 17.22
C MET A 157 -1.13 13.32 18.44
N GLY A 158 -2.29 13.96 18.30
CA GLY A 158 -2.98 14.64 19.41
C GLY A 158 -3.41 13.67 20.52
N TYR A 159 -4.09 12.57 20.15
CA TYR A 159 -4.53 11.56 21.12
C TYR A 159 -3.37 10.88 21.87
N THR A 160 -2.23 10.73 21.23
CA THR A 160 -1.03 10.11 21.82
C THR A 160 -0.08 11.12 22.46
N GLY A 161 -0.43 12.42 22.49
CA GLY A 161 0.36 13.49 23.11
C GLY A 161 1.70 13.76 22.40
N ASN A 162 1.82 13.47 21.12
CA ASN A 162 3.06 13.61 20.37
C ASN A 162 3.02 14.84 19.45
N GLN A 163 3.92 15.79 19.68
CA GLN A 163 4.03 17.02 18.87
C GLN A 163 4.77 16.81 17.55
N THR A 164 5.58 15.77 17.43
CA THR A 164 6.39 15.47 16.25
C THR A 164 6.25 14.00 15.84
N ILE A 165 6.51 13.72 14.56
CA ILE A 165 6.57 12.35 14.05
C ILE A 165 7.64 11.52 14.79
N ASP A 166 8.78 12.13 15.10
CA ASP A 166 9.86 11.43 15.82
C ASP A 166 9.46 11.08 17.25
N SER A 167 8.73 11.97 17.96
CA SER A 167 8.19 11.63 19.27
C SER A 167 7.15 10.51 19.18
N MET A 168 6.27 10.54 18.18
CA MET A 168 5.27 9.50 17.93
C MET A 168 5.92 8.13 17.73
N ARG A 169 6.99 8.05 16.92
CA ARG A 169 7.75 6.80 16.71
C ARG A 169 8.41 6.24 17.96
N LYS A 170 8.80 7.10 18.90
CA LYS A 170 9.47 6.70 20.14
C LYS A 170 8.49 6.31 21.24
N ASN A 171 7.36 6.99 21.33
CA ASN A 171 6.46 6.93 22.47
C ASN A 171 5.22 6.05 22.25
N CYS A 172 4.87 5.76 21.00
CA CYS A 172 3.71 4.89 20.72
C CYS A 172 4.06 3.42 20.89
N SER A 173 3.10 2.66 21.45
CA SER A 173 3.11 1.20 21.55
C SER A 173 1.90 0.61 20.79
N PHE A 174 2.00 -0.68 20.46
CA PHE A 174 0.98 -1.46 19.72
C PHE A 174 0.66 -2.73 20.48
#